data_2e7b78190218f9ba414e06d0f8e02cd9
#
_entry.id   2e7b78190218f9ba414e06d0f8e02cd9
#
_cell.length_a   1.000
_cell.length_b   1.000
_cell.length_c   1.000
_cell.angle_alpha   90.00
_cell.angle_beta   90.00
_cell.angle_gamma   90.00
#
_symmetry.space_group_name_H-M   'P 1'
#
loop_
_entity.id
_entity.type
_entity.pdbx_description
1 polymer ?
#
loop_
_entity_poly.entity_id
_entity_poly.type
_entity_poly.pdbx_seq_one_letter_code
_entity_poly.pdbx_strand_id
1 'polypeptide(L)'
;MTKVAEVGEHALLARILARLPRPSSSVLVGPGDDAAVLAPARNERLVVTTDAVVEGVHFSRAYSTPADIGHKALAVNLSDLAAMAATPRWVVLSLVLPGSNRHGRSALLRQRHPS
;
A
#
# COMPACT_ATOMS: atom_id res chain seq x y z
N MET A 1 -20.69 -3.80 10.03
CA MET A 1 -19.42 -3.94 9.31
C MET A 1 -18.57 -5.03 9.94
N THR A 2 -17.96 -5.87 9.11
CA THR A 2 -17.13 -6.99 9.55
C THR A 2 -15.76 -6.50 10.01
N LYS A 3 -15.29 -7.02 11.14
CA LYS A 3 -13.94 -6.71 11.64
C LYS A 3 -12.90 -7.56 10.89
N VAL A 4 -11.66 -7.07 10.84
CA VAL A 4 -10.55 -7.79 10.21
C VAL A 4 -10.37 -9.19 10.80
N ALA A 5 -10.43 -9.33 12.11
CA ALA A 5 -10.29 -10.62 12.79
C ALA A 5 -11.36 -11.66 12.40
N GLU A 6 -12.54 -11.21 11.97
CA GLU A 6 -13.63 -12.07 11.54
C GLU A 6 -13.48 -12.56 10.11
N VAL A 7 -12.69 -11.88 9.30
CA VAL A 7 -12.51 -12.18 7.87
C VAL A 7 -11.39 -13.19 7.65
N GLY A 8 -10.29 -13.07 8.40
CA GLY A 8 -9.08 -13.84 8.19
C GLY A 8 -8.18 -13.25 7.10
N GLU A 9 -6.91 -13.64 7.15
CA GLU A 9 -5.87 -13.07 6.28
C GLU A 9 -6.13 -13.32 4.79
N HIS A 10 -6.38 -14.56 4.40
CA HIS A 10 -6.56 -14.91 3.00
C HIS A 10 -7.78 -14.23 2.37
N ALA A 11 -8.90 -14.19 3.09
CA ALA A 11 -10.10 -13.54 2.61
C ALA A 11 -9.92 -12.02 2.53
N LEU A 12 -9.20 -11.42 3.47
CA LEU A 12 -8.88 -10.00 3.45
C LEU A 12 -8.01 -9.67 2.23
N LEU A 13 -6.94 -10.43 1.99
CA LEU A 13 -6.08 -10.25 0.83
C LEU A 13 -6.86 -10.37 -0.48
N ALA A 14 -7.75 -11.35 -0.59
CA ALA A 14 -8.58 -11.49 -1.78
C ALA A 14 -9.46 -10.26 -2.04
N ARG A 15 -10.03 -9.68 -0.99
CA ARG A 15 -10.83 -8.45 -1.09
C ARG A 15 -10.01 -7.23 -1.47
N ILE A 16 -8.80 -7.13 -0.96
CA ILE A 16 -7.85 -6.07 -1.31
C ILE A 16 -7.50 -6.18 -2.79
N LEU A 17 -7.06 -7.35 -3.23
CA LEU A 17 -6.63 -7.58 -4.60
C LEU A 17 -7.75 -7.32 -5.62
N ALA A 18 -9.00 -7.65 -5.27
CA ALA A 18 -10.14 -7.39 -6.12
C ALA A 18 -10.39 -5.89 -6.38
N ARG A 19 -9.90 -5.01 -5.51
CA ARG A 19 -10.05 -3.55 -5.63
C ARG A 19 -8.85 -2.85 -6.27
N LEU A 20 -7.74 -3.55 -6.43
CA LEU A 20 -6.57 -2.97 -7.08
C LEU A 20 -6.73 -2.98 -8.59
N PRO A 21 -6.14 -1.99 -9.27
CA PRO A 21 -6.11 -2.01 -10.72
C PRO A 21 -5.26 -3.17 -11.24
N ARG A 22 -5.49 -3.55 -12.49
CA ARG A 22 -4.63 -4.52 -13.16
C ARG A 22 -3.19 -4.00 -13.16
N PRO A 23 -2.19 -4.81 -12.80
CA PRO A 23 -0.79 -4.41 -12.85
C PRO A 23 -0.37 -4.00 -14.26
N SER A 24 0.60 -3.08 -14.35
CA SER A 24 1.22 -2.73 -15.62
C SER A 24 2.06 -3.87 -16.17
N SER A 25 2.42 -3.80 -17.44
CA SER A 25 3.27 -4.82 -18.10
C SER A 25 4.67 -4.94 -17.47
N SER A 26 5.11 -3.93 -16.73
CA SER A 26 6.39 -3.96 -16.02
C SER A 26 6.36 -4.80 -14.73
N VAL A 27 5.19 -5.23 -14.29
CA VAL A 27 5.03 -6.16 -13.18
C VAL A 27 4.91 -7.56 -13.77
N LEU A 28 6.00 -8.33 -13.72
CA LEU A 28 6.04 -9.67 -14.28
C LEU A 28 5.38 -10.69 -13.37
N VAL A 29 5.59 -10.56 -12.06
CA VAL A 29 4.89 -11.33 -11.03
C VAL A 29 4.34 -10.32 -10.03
N GLY A 30 3.04 -10.22 -9.96
CA GLY A 30 2.33 -9.29 -9.10
C GLY A 30 1.85 -9.93 -7.80
N PRO A 31 0.83 -9.32 -7.17
CA PRO A 31 0.28 -9.83 -5.93
C PRO A 31 -0.26 -11.26 -6.06
N GLY A 32 -0.08 -12.04 -5.00
CA GLY A 32 -0.56 -13.43 -4.93
C GLY A 32 0.54 -14.47 -4.95
N ASP A 33 1.80 -14.05 -5.03
CA ASP A 33 2.97 -14.92 -4.93
C ASP A 33 3.85 -14.50 -3.75
N ASP A 34 4.92 -15.24 -3.48
CA ASP A 34 5.83 -14.97 -2.36
C ASP A 34 6.58 -13.66 -2.51
N ALA A 35 6.82 -13.23 -3.73
CA ALA A 35 7.49 -11.98 -4.05
C ALA A 35 6.96 -11.40 -5.35
N ALA A 36 7.21 -10.11 -5.57
CA ALA A 36 6.97 -9.46 -6.83
C ALA A 36 8.21 -9.54 -7.73
N VAL A 37 8.00 -9.65 -9.03
CA VAL A 37 9.07 -9.51 -10.02
C VAL A 37 8.73 -8.32 -10.91
N LEU A 38 9.64 -7.37 -10.94
CA LEU A 38 9.49 -6.11 -11.67
C LEU A 38 10.50 -6.03 -12.80
N ALA A 39 10.11 -5.45 -13.90
CA ALA A 39 10.96 -5.20 -15.06
C ALA A 39 11.19 -3.68 -15.22
N PRO A 40 12.23 -3.11 -14.60
CA PRO A 40 12.58 -1.72 -14.84
C PRO A 40 13.03 -1.54 -16.30
N ALA A 41 12.84 -0.32 -16.82
CA ALA A 41 13.28 -0.01 -18.17
C ALA A 41 14.80 -0.05 -18.29
N ARG A 42 15.26 -0.34 -19.50
CA ARG A 42 16.71 -0.38 -19.82
C ARG A 42 17.33 1.00 -19.57
N ASN A 43 18.50 1.03 -18.97
CA ASN A 43 19.24 2.24 -18.62
C ASN A 43 18.59 3.11 -17.51
N GLU A 44 17.59 2.61 -16.83
CA GLU A 44 17.04 3.24 -15.64
C GLU A 44 17.66 2.67 -14.37
N ARG A 45 17.73 3.51 -13.35
CA ARG A 45 18.13 3.11 -12.00
C ARG A 45 16.90 3.07 -11.12
N LEU A 46 16.87 2.14 -10.19
CA LEU A 46 15.81 2.07 -9.18
C LEU A 46 16.16 2.96 -8.02
N VAL A 47 15.19 3.75 -7.61
CA VAL A 47 15.20 4.46 -6.34
C VAL A 47 14.12 3.83 -5.48
N VAL A 48 14.51 3.34 -4.32
CA VAL A 48 13.60 2.63 -3.41
C VAL A 48 13.56 3.39 -2.10
N THR A 49 12.36 3.63 -1.61
CA THR A 49 12.13 4.20 -0.28
C THR A 49 11.06 3.40 0.44
N THR A 50 11.11 3.43 1.75
CA THR A 50 10.10 2.82 2.60
C THR A 50 9.96 3.62 3.88
N ASP A 51 8.72 3.78 4.33
CA ASP A 51 8.39 4.43 5.59
C ASP A 51 7.32 3.64 6.31
N ALA A 52 7.45 3.56 7.62
CA ALA A 52 6.42 2.99 8.48
C ALA A 52 5.52 4.12 9.00
N VAL A 53 4.23 3.89 8.98
CA VAL A 53 3.23 4.77 9.59
C VAL A 53 2.58 3.98 10.72
N VAL A 54 2.88 4.38 11.96
CA VAL A 54 2.56 3.62 13.17
C VAL A 54 1.57 4.40 14.02
N GLU A 55 0.50 3.71 14.44
CA GLU A 55 -0.49 4.29 15.36
C GLU A 55 0.16 4.71 16.68
N GLY A 56 -0.26 5.87 17.18
CA GLY A 56 0.29 6.45 18.40
C GLY A 56 1.60 7.21 18.22
N VAL A 57 2.27 7.04 17.07
CA VAL A 57 3.51 7.74 16.71
C VAL A 57 3.27 8.72 15.56
N HIS A 58 2.69 8.24 14.46
CA HIS A 58 2.48 9.03 13.24
C HIS A 58 1.03 9.47 13.08
N PHE A 59 0.09 8.75 13.67
CA PHE A 59 -1.33 9.04 13.63
C PHE A 59 -2.06 8.50 14.84
N SER A 60 -3.31 8.91 15.01
CA SER A 60 -4.23 8.35 16.00
C SER A 60 -5.59 8.09 15.33
N ARG A 61 -6.15 6.91 15.56
CA ARG A 61 -7.49 6.57 15.05
C ARG A 61 -8.60 7.40 15.72
N ALA A 62 -8.29 8.07 16.83
CA ALA A 62 -9.22 9.01 17.47
C ALA A 62 -9.44 10.27 16.60
N TYR A 63 -8.45 10.65 15.80
CA TYR A 63 -8.45 11.88 14.99
C TYR A 63 -8.33 11.64 13.50
N SER A 64 -7.83 10.50 13.08
CA SER A 64 -7.59 10.20 11.68
C SER A 64 -8.48 9.06 11.20
N THR A 65 -9.07 9.24 10.02
CA THR A 65 -9.82 8.18 9.35
C THR A 65 -8.86 7.19 8.67
N PRO A 66 -9.30 5.97 8.35
CA PRO A 66 -8.51 5.06 7.53
C PRO A 66 -8.07 5.66 6.19
N ALA A 67 -8.90 6.50 5.59
CA ALA A 67 -8.56 7.21 4.36
C ALA A 67 -7.39 8.19 4.57
N ASP A 68 -7.40 8.94 5.69
CA ASP A 68 -6.32 9.87 6.05
C ASP A 68 -5.01 9.12 6.29
N ILE A 69 -5.08 7.99 6.97
CA ILE A 69 -3.91 7.15 7.27
C ILE A 69 -3.30 6.61 5.98
N GLY A 70 -4.13 6.09 5.08
CA GLY A 70 -3.68 5.59 3.78
C GLY A 70 -3.08 6.68 2.91
N HIS A 71 -3.68 7.85 2.89
CA HIS A 71 -3.15 9.01 2.18
C HIS A 71 -1.77 9.41 2.72
N LYS A 72 -1.64 9.49 4.04
CA LYS A 72 -0.37 9.82 4.68
C LYS A 72 0.71 8.78 4.39
N ALA A 73 0.37 7.50 4.47
CA ALA A 73 1.31 6.40 4.20
C ALA A 73 1.89 6.48 2.78
N LEU A 74 1.08 6.81 1.79
CA LEU A 74 1.57 7.00 0.43
C LEU A 74 2.32 8.32 0.26
N ALA A 75 1.78 9.41 0.81
CA ALA A 75 2.34 10.75 0.63
C ALA A 75 3.76 10.89 1.17
N VAL A 76 4.09 10.29 2.31
CA VAL A 76 5.45 10.35 2.87
C VAL A 76 6.46 9.66 1.96
N ASN A 77 6.08 8.56 1.33
CA ASN A 77 6.93 7.86 0.38
C ASN A 77 7.07 8.63 -0.95
N LEU A 78 5.99 9.20 -1.45
CA LEU A 78 6.04 10.04 -2.66
C LEU A 78 6.92 11.28 -2.46
N SER A 79 6.89 11.86 -1.27
CA SER A 79 7.73 13.01 -0.90
C SER A 79 9.22 12.65 -0.98
N ASP A 80 9.61 11.50 -0.45
CA ASP A 80 11.00 11.04 -0.49
C ASP A 80 11.46 10.75 -1.92
N LEU A 81 10.61 10.17 -2.76
CA LEU A 81 10.92 9.96 -4.17
C LEU A 81 11.06 11.29 -4.91
N ALA A 82 10.19 12.26 -4.61
CA ALA A 82 10.28 13.59 -5.21
C ALA A 82 11.59 14.30 -4.84
N ALA A 83 12.05 14.16 -3.60
CA ALA A 83 13.34 14.70 -3.15
C ALA A 83 14.53 14.12 -3.93
N MET A 84 14.40 12.90 -4.43
CA MET A 84 15.41 12.23 -5.27
C MET A 84 15.17 12.44 -6.77
N ALA A 85 14.20 13.27 -7.16
CA ALA A 85 13.75 13.47 -8.53
C ALA A 85 13.37 12.16 -9.25
N ALA A 86 12.87 11.19 -8.49
CA ALA A 86 12.47 9.89 -9.01
C ALA A 86 11.01 9.89 -9.45
N THR A 87 10.70 9.13 -10.50
CA THR A 87 9.34 8.90 -10.95
C THR A 87 8.75 7.70 -10.18
N PRO A 88 7.66 7.86 -9.45
CA PRO A 88 7.03 6.74 -8.76
C PRO A 88 6.45 5.76 -9.79
N ARG A 89 6.70 4.45 -9.59
CA ARG A 89 6.22 3.42 -10.52
C ARG A 89 5.53 2.26 -9.83
N TRP A 90 6.08 1.78 -8.72
CA TRP A 90 5.55 0.62 -8.02
C TRP A 90 5.44 0.90 -6.53
N VAL A 91 4.53 0.22 -5.91
CA VAL A 91 4.31 0.27 -4.47
C VAL A 91 4.33 -1.14 -3.92
N VAL A 92 5.06 -1.33 -2.84
CA VAL A 92 4.96 -2.52 -1.99
C VAL A 92 4.36 -2.08 -0.66
N LEU A 93 3.33 -2.76 -0.23
CA LEU A 93 2.62 -2.45 1.00
C LEU A 93 2.75 -3.60 1.99
N SER A 94 3.31 -3.30 3.16
CA SER A 94 3.24 -4.18 4.32
C SER A 94 2.21 -3.62 5.29
N LEU A 95 1.23 -4.43 5.64
CA LEU A 95 0.08 -3.98 6.40
C LEU A 95 -0.07 -4.81 7.66
N VAL A 96 0.00 -4.14 8.81
CA VAL A 96 -0.30 -4.72 10.11
C VAL A 96 -1.55 -4.03 10.64
N LEU A 97 -2.65 -4.77 10.70
CA LEU A 97 -3.95 -4.25 11.11
C LEU A 97 -4.37 -4.87 12.44
N PRO A 98 -4.86 -4.06 13.38
CA PRO A 98 -5.49 -4.61 14.57
C PRO A 98 -6.77 -5.36 14.19
N GLY A 99 -7.08 -6.44 14.90
CA GLY A 99 -8.29 -7.22 14.66
C GLY A 99 -9.59 -6.42 14.80
N SER A 100 -9.56 -5.30 15.53
CA SER A 100 -10.68 -4.37 15.70
C SER A 100 -10.96 -3.50 14.47
N ASN A 101 -10.05 -3.43 13.48
CA ASN A 101 -10.30 -2.67 12.27
C ASN A 101 -11.47 -3.26 11.49
N ARG A 102 -12.25 -2.38 10.90
CA ARG A 102 -13.33 -2.75 10.00
C ARG A 102 -12.81 -2.66 8.58
N HIS A 103 -12.77 -3.78 7.85
CA HIS A 103 -12.19 -3.82 6.52
C HIS A 103 -12.88 -2.91 5.51
N GLY A 104 -14.14 -2.59 5.71
CA GLY A 104 -14.86 -1.62 4.87
C GLY A 104 -14.32 -0.20 4.98
N ARG A 105 -13.50 0.08 5.99
CA ARG A 105 -12.83 1.37 6.21
C ARG A 105 -11.34 1.33 5.88
N SER A 106 -10.83 0.22 5.39
CA SER A 106 -9.43 0.09 4.98
C SER A 106 -9.15 0.88 3.71
N ALA A 107 -9.31 2.18 3.77
CA ALA A 107 -8.99 3.07 2.67
C ALA A 107 -7.49 3.10 2.34
N LEU A 108 -6.64 2.55 3.22
CA LEU A 108 -5.24 2.26 2.93
C LEU A 108 -5.05 1.59 1.58
N LEU A 109 -6.03 0.77 1.19
CA LEU A 109 -5.99 -0.04 -0.01
C LEU A 109 -6.49 0.69 -1.26
N ARG A 110 -7.00 1.90 -1.07
CA ARG A 110 -7.44 2.73 -2.18
C ARG A 110 -6.36 3.67 -2.68
N GLN A 111 -5.29 3.81 -1.92
CA GLN A 111 -4.17 4.62 -2.34
C GLN A 111 -3.47 3.90 -3.48
N ARG A 112 -3.53 4.51 -4.63
CA ARG A 112 -2.96 3.93 -5.83
C ARG A 112 -1.71 4.69 -6.20
N HIS A 113 -0.78 3.95 -6.67
CA HIS A 113 0.35 4.50 -7.35
C HIS A 113 -0.10 4.99 -8.73
N PRO A 114 0.11 6.25 -9.09
CA PRO A 114 -0.11 6.69 -10.46
C PRO A 114 0.93 6.00 -11.36
N SER A 115 0.45 5.18 -12.24
CA SER A 115 1.29 4.46 -13.20
C SER A 115 1.56 5.30 -14.43
#